data_dd94d697243260047ed6ba02ab702a2b
#
_entry.id   dd94d697243260047ed6ba02ab702a2b
#
_cell.length_a   1.000
_cell.length_b   1.000
_cell.length_c   1.000
_cell.angle_alpha   90.00
_cell.angle_beta   90.00
_cell.angle_gamma   90.00
#
_symmetry.space_group_name_H-M   'P 1'
#
loop_
_entity.id
_entity.type
_entity.pdbx_description
1 polymer ?
#
loop_
_entity_poly.entity_id
_entity_poly.type
_entity_poly.pdbx_seq_one_letter_code
_entity_poly.pdbx_strand_id
1 'polypeptide(L)'
;MKHLHAYLIEPLDGRYTNNKKIGDSNLILNTQIEDHKFVNRQAKIIETPINNPIFKKDDIIIAHHNVFRRYFDVRGEERNSSSYFQNNLFMCYEDQIFLYKRNNKWFAPEGYCFVKPLKQDDSFLNTKEKEHIGVLKHLGADLRSFNLTDNDIVGFTPNSEYEFVIEDERLYRVPLNSIAIKYERQGTEAEYNPSWV
;
A
#
# COMPACT_ATOMS: atom_id res chain seq x y z
N MET A 1 24.95 9.78 4.21
CA MET A 1 24.65 10.61 3.02
C MET A 1 23.17 10.95 3.07
N LYS A 2 22.79 12.22 2.89
CA LYS A 2 21.38 12.66 2.94
C LYS A 2 21.01 13.35 1.65
N HIS A 3 19.80 13.07 1.16
CA HIS A 3 19.23 13.75 0.01
C HIS A 3 18.44 14.98 0.47
N LEU A 4 18.23 15.97 -0.41
CA LEU A 4 17.49 17.18 -0.05
C LEU A 4 15.99 16.92 0.12
N HIS A 5 15.38 16.14 -0.77
CA HIS A 5 13.92 15.99 -0.87
C HIS A 5 13.43 14.55 -0.89
N ALA A 6 14.30 13.57 -1.14
CA ALA A 6 13.92 12.17 -1.24
C ALA A 6 14.43 11.35 -0.04
N TYR A 7 13.64 10.37 0.36
CA TYR A 7 14.06 9.31 1.26
C TYR A 7 14.97 8.34 0.52
N LEU A 8 16.00 7.84 1.19
CA LEU A 8 16.75 6.68 0.71
C LEU A 8 16.15 5.44 1.34
N ILE A 9 15.69 4.53 0.51
CA ILE A 9 14.99 3.32 0.93
C ILE A 9 15.67 2.08 0.35
N GLU A 10 15.49 0.97 1.03
CA GLU A 10 15.94 -0.35 0.59
C GLU A 10 14.74 -1.31 0.57
N PRO A 11 14.52 -2.08 -0.54
CA PRO A 11 13.44 -3.04 -0.60
C PRO A 11 13.65 -4.17 0.41
N LEU A 12 12.60 -4.58 1.12
CA LEU A 12 12.59 -5.75 1.98
C LEU A 12 12.39 -7.01 1.12
N ASP A 13 13.15 -8.06 1.42
CA ASP A 13 13.02 -9.37 0.74
C ASP A 13 13.18 -9.34 -0.80
N GLY A 14 13.93 -8.33 -1.30
CA GLY A 14 14.19 -8.16 -2.73
C GLY A 14 13.16 -7.27 -3.44
N ARG A 15 13.38 -7.04 -4.75
CA ARG A 15 12.58 -6.11 -5.57
C ARG A 15 11.32 -6.73 -6.18
N TYR A 16 11.27 -8.07 -6.23
CA TYR A 16 10.18 -8.80 -6.90
C TYR A 16 9.74 -9.99 -6.07
N THR A 17 8.45 -10.25 -6.08
CA THR A 17 7.79 -11.41 -5.46
C THR A 17 7.38 -12.47 -6.49
N ASN A 18 8.13 -12.55 -7.60
CA ASN A 18 7.85 -13.46 -8.71
C ASN A 18 8.28 -14.93 -8.47
N ASN A 19 8.84 -15.22 -7.30
CA ASN A 19 9.18 -16.58 -6.87
C ASN A 19 8.42 -16.93 -5.60
N LYS A 20 7.85 -18.13 -5.55
CA LYS A 20 7.21 -18.68 -4.35
C LYS A 20 7.97 -19.93 -3.88
N LYS A 21 8.41 -19.94 -2.63
CA LYS A 21 9.05 -21.11 -2.03
C LYS A 21 7.96 -22.11 -1.63
N ILE A 22 8.10 -23.37 -2.10
CA ILE A 22 7.22 -24.49 -1.76
C ILE A 22 8.10 -25.63 -1.27
N GLY A 23 8.18 -25.85 0.04
CA GLY A 23 9.14 -26.78 0.64
C GLY A 23 10.58 -26.35 0.33
N ASP A 24 11.37 -27.26 -0.25
CA ASP A 24 12.76 -26.99 -0.66
C ASP A 24 12.89 -26.45 -2.09
N SER A 25 11.79 -26.30 -2.83
CA SER A 25 11.77 -25.87 -4.22
C SER A 25 11.27 -24.42 -4.35
N ASN A 26 11.79 -23.70 -5.35
CA ASN A 26 11.31 -22.37 -5.73
C ASN A 26 10.45 -22.49 -6.99
N LEU A 27 9.18 -22.10 -6.89
CA LEU A 27 8.30 -21.95 -8.03
C LEU A 27 8.42 -20.53 -8.59
N ILE A 28 8.76 -20.43 -9.89
CA ILE A 28 8.75 -19.16 -10.60
C ILE A 28 7.31 -18.87 -11.03
N LEU A 29 6.73 -17.81 -10.51
CA LEU A 29 5.35 -17.40 -10.81
C LEU A 29 5.27 -16.56 -12.10
N ASN A 30 6.27 -15.73 -12.34
CA ASN A 30 6.35 -14.88 -13.51
C ASN A 30 7.81 -14.57 -13.87
N THR A 31 8.12 -14.51 -15.14
CA THR A 31 9.45 -14.10 -15.66
C THR A 31 9.46 -12.68 -16.22
N GLN A 32 8.29 -12.04 -16.33
CA GLN A 32 8.18 -10.67 -16.87
C GLN A 32 8.57 -9.64 -15.79
N ILE A 33 9.72 -9.02 -15.97
CA ILE A 33 10.23 -8.00 -15.03
C ILE A 33 9.43 -6.69 -15.06
N GLU A 34 8.65 -6.47 -16.11
CA GLU A 34 7.83 -5.25 -16.27
C GLU A 34 6.45 -5.36 -15.63
N ASP A 35 6.03 -6.56 -15.22
CA ASP A 35 4.73 -6.74 -14.58
C ASP A 35 4.74 -6.17 -13.15
N HIS A 36 4.04 -5.06 -13.00
CA HIS A 36 3.96 -4.30 -11.74
C HIS A 36 3.32 -5.09 -10.58
N LYS A 37 2.54 -6.13 -10.89
CA LYS A 37 1.89 -6.97 -9.86
C LYS A 37 2.90 -7.75 -9.01
N PHE A 38 4.05 -8.08 -9.59
CA PHE A 38 5.10 -8.83 -8.91
C PHE A 38 6.21 -7.93 -8.35
N VAL A 39 6.12 -6.62 -8.51
CA VAL A 39 7.04 -5.68 -7.87
C VAL A 39 6.75 -5.65 -6.37
N ASN A 40 7.75 -6.00 -5.56
CA ASN A 40 7.66 -5.82 -4.12
C ASN A 40 7.60 -4.31 -3.81
N ARG A 41 6.61 -3.92 -3.03
CA ARG A 41 6.39 -2.51 -2.65
C ARG A 41 6.91 -2.21 -1.25
N GLN A 42 7.28 -3.24 -0.48
CA GLN A 42 7.77 -3.07 0.88
C GLN A 42 9.22 -2.63 0.91
N ALA A 43 9.50 -1.61 1.69
CA ALA A 43 10.84 -1.08 1.86
C ALA A 43 11.07 -0.56 3.26
N LYS A 44 12.34 -0.44 3.62
CA LYS A 44 12.79 0.20 4.85
C LYS A 44 13.41 1.56 4.54
N ILE A 45 13.09 2.58 5.32
CA ILE A 45 13.75 3.88 5.23
C ILE A 45 15.12 3.79 5.87
N ILE A 46 16.17 3.98 5.06
CA ILE A 46 17.56 3.98 5.49
C ILE A 46 18.02 5.36 5.91
N GLU A 47 17.63 6.40 5.13
CA GLU A 47 17.90 7.80 5.47
C GLU A 47 16.74 8.70 5.06
N THR A 48 16.51 9.72 5.88
CA THR A 48 15.48 10.73 5.65
C THR A 48 16.05 11.93 4.90
N PRO A 49 15.22 12.69 4.15
CA PRO A 49 15.65 13.95 3.56
C PRO A 49 16.05 14.97 4.63
N ILE A 50 16.77 16.01 4.19
CA ILE A 50 17.19 17.10 5.07
C ILE A 50 15.99 17.98 5.47
N ASN A 51 15.08 18.23 4.51
CA ASN A 51 13.94 19.09 4.69
C ASN A 51 12.75 18.33 5.28
N ASN A 52 12.42 18.66 6.51
CA ASN A 52 11.16 18.36 7.23
C ASN A 52 10.53 16.97 6.94
N PRO A 53 11.21 15.87 7.27
CA PRO A 53 10.73 14.54 6.94
C PRO A 53 9.52 14.15 7.80
N ILE A 54 8.45 13.67 7.17
CA ILE A 54 7.25 13.10 7.83
C ILE A 54 7.55 11.69 8.33
N PHE A 55 8.19 10.87 7.48
CA PHE A 55 8.58 9.52 7.83
C PHE A 55 9.95 9.50 8.49
N LYS A 56 10.19 8.50 9.33
CA LYS A 56 11.42 8.39 10.12
C LYS A 56 12.32 7.30 9.56
N LYS A 57 13.60 7.40 9.89
CA LYS A 57 14.54 6.30 9.69
C LYS A 57 14.01 5.04 10.38
N ASP A 58 14.20 3.89 9.74
CA ASP A 58 13.74 2.57 10.16
C ASP A 58 12.23 2.33 10.07
N ASP A 59 11.41 3.30 9.64
CA ASP A 59 10.03 3.01 9.25
C ASP A 59 10.02 2.01 8.07
N ILE A 60 9.11 1.04 8.12
CA ILE A 60 8.79 0.19 6.98
C ILE A 60 7.68 0.88 6.20
N ILE A 61 7.80 0.92 4.87
CA ILE A 61 6.85 1.62 4.01
C ILE A 61 6.32 0.72 2.91
N ILE A 62 5.14 1.07 2.40
CA ILE A 62 4.64 0.59 1.12
C ILE A 62 4.84 1.71 0.10
N ALA A 63 5.74 1.49 -0.85
CA ALA A 63 6.07 2.45 -1.89
C ALA A 63 5.32 2.19 -3.20
N HIS A 64 5.30 3.18 -4.08
CA HIS A 64 4.81 3.03 -5.45
C HIS A 64 5.66 2.01 -6.20
N HIS A 65 5.03 1.09 -6.95
CA HIS A 65 5.74 0.02 -7.68
C HIS A 65 6.83 0.53 -8.64
N ASN A 66 6.66 1.71 -9.22
CA ASN A 66 7.65 2.30 -10.14
C ASN A 66 9.01 2.57 -9.47
N VAL A 67 9.07 2.67 -8.14
CA VAL A 67 10.32 2.90 -7.42
C VAL A 67 11.28 1.72 -7.64
N PHE A 68 10.79 0.48 -7.57
CA PHE A 68 11.61 -0.73 -7.68
C PHE A 68 11.55 -1.41 -9.04
N ARG A 69 10.71 -0.93 -9.95
CA ARG A 69 10.49 -1.52 -11.26
C ARG A 69 11.79 -1.56 -12.09
N ARG A 70 11.95 -2.64 -12.86
CA ARG A 70 12.92 -2.76 -13.95
C ARG A 70 12.17 -2.73 -15.29
N TYR A 71 12.84 -2.33 -16.34
CA TYR A 71 12.28 -2.30 -17.68
C TYR A 71 13.37 -2.58 -18.71
N PHE A 72 12.98 -2.95 -19.91
CA PHE A 72 13.90 -3.03 -21.06
C PHE A 72 13.88 -1.73 -21.83
N ASP A 73 15.06 -1.21 -22.16
CA ASP A 73 15.20 -0.06 -23.04
C ASP A 73 14.97 -0.44 -24.52
N VAL A 74 15.04 0.55 -25.41
CA VAL A 74 14.85 0.36 -26.85
C VAL A 74 15.87 -0.57 -27.52
N ARG A 75 16.96 -0.88 -26.83
CA ARG A 75 17.99 -1.82 -27.27
C ARG A 75 17.81 -3.22 -26.68
N GLY A 76 16.78 -3.43 -25.85
CA GLY A 76 16.53 -4.67 -25.13
C GLY A 76 17.44 -4.87 -23.91
N GLU A 77 18.13 -3.82 -23.43
CA GLU A 77 18.94 -3.89 -22.24
C GLU A 77 18.10 -3.62 -20.99
N GLU A 78 18.30 -4.45 -19.96
CA GLU A 78 17.61 -4.25 -18.68
C GLU A 78 18.11 -3.00 -17.98
N ARG A 79 17.16 -2.15 -17.55
CA ARG A 79 17.42 -0.89 -16.84
C ARG A 79 16.67 -0.84 -15.54
N ASN A 80 17.26 -0.13 -14.58
CA ASN A 80 16.61 0.24 -13.34
C ASN A 80 15.68 1.44 -13.53
N SER A 81 14.71 1.58 -12.65
CA SER A 81 13.89 2.80 -12.56
C SER A 81 14.77 4.05 -12.33
N SER A 82 14.21 5.22 -12.61
CA SER A 82 14.85 6.51 -12.29
C SER A 82 15.07 6.74 -10.79
N SER A 83 14.40 5.96 -9.95
CA SER A 83 14.57 5.99 -8.49
C SER A 83 15.82 5.27 -8.01
N TYR A 84 16.41 4.38 -8.82
CA TYR A 84 17.61 3.65 -8.43
C TYR A 84 18.80 4.58 -8.22
N PHE A 85 19.44 4.45 -7.07
CA PHE A 85 20.61 5.25 -6.74
C PHE A 85 21.91 4.41 -6.85
N GLN A 86 22.15 3.51 -5.90
CA GLN A 86 23.30 2.58 -5.89
C GLN A 86 23.10 1.50 -4.82
N ASN A 87 23.79 0.38 -4.94
CA ASN A 87 23.89 -0.63 -3.88
C ASN A 87 22.52 -1.02 -3.28
N ASN A 88 21.50 -1.29 -4.14
CA ASN A 88 20.13 -1.59 -3.74
C ASN A 88 19.39 -0.46 -2.99
N LEU A 89 19.92 0.78 -3.02
CA LEU A 89 19.28 1.96 -2.48
C LEU A 89 18.50 2.69 -3.59
N PHE A 90 17.33 3.19 -3.22
CA PHE A 90 16.41 3.88 -4.11
C PHE A 90 15.99 5.22 -3.50
N MET A 91 15.83 6.21 -4.36
CA MET A 91 15.21 7.47 -3.98
C MET A 91 13.69 7.32 -4.04
N CYS A 92 13.01 7.69 -2.97
CA CYS A 92 11.56 7.68 -2.88
C CYS A 92 11.07 9.03 -2.39
N TYR A 93 10.16 9.64 -3.12
CA TYR A 93 9.54 10.89 -2.71
C TYR A 93 8.32 10.62 -1.84
N GLU A 94 7.90 11.63 -1.11
CA GLU A 94 6.82 11.53 -0.12
C GLU A 94 5.49 11.07 -0.74
N ASP A 95 5.15 11.59 -1.91
CA ASP A 95 3.95 11.24 -2.70
C ASP A 95 3.95 9.79 -3.21
N GLN A 96 5.11 9.14 -3.23
CA GLN A 96 5.28 7.75 -3.59
C GLN A 96 5.14 6.78 -2.41
N ILE A 97 4.95 7.29 -1.18
CA ILE A 97 4.77 6.47 0.02
C ILE A 97 3.29 6.40 0.34
N PHE A 98 2.73 5.21 0.28
CA PHE A 98 1.30 4.97 0.42
C PHE A 98 0.88 4.57 1.82
N LEU A 99 1.78 3.91 2.56
CA LEU A 99 1.55 3.46 3.93
C LEU A 99 2.90 3.35 4.65
N TYR A 100 2.91 3.54 5.95
CA TYR A 100 4.12 3.35 6.75
C TYR A 100 3.82 2.61 8.06
N LYS A 101 4.77 1.78 8.49
CA LYS A 101 4.69 1.01 9.74
C LYS A 101 5.71 1.55 10.72
N ARG A 102 5.23 1.91 11.91
CA ARG A 102 6.04 2.38 13.02
C ARG A 102 5.55 1.72 14.31
N ASN A 103 6.46 1.24 15.15
CA ASN A 103 6.12 0.51 16.38
C ASN A 103 5.12 -0.63 16.13
N ASN A 104 5.33 -1.37 15.06
CA ASN A 104 4.50 -2.50 14.62
C ASN A 104 3.03 -2.15 14.28
N LYS A 105 2.70 -0.87 14.06
CA LYS A 105 1.38 -0.41 13.63
C LYS A 105 1.49 0.33 12.30
N TRP A 106 0.56 0.05 11.37
CA TRP A 106 0.44 0.73 10.10
C TRP A 106 -0.32 2.06 10.23
N PHE A 107 0.10 3.05 9.46
CA PHE A 107 -0.49 4.38 9.37
C PHE A 107 -0.54 4.83 7.91
N ALA A 108 -1.63 5.47 7.53
CA ALA A 108 -1.70 6.17 6.25
C ALA A 108 -1.01 7.54 6.34
N PRO A 109 -0.42 8.05 5.25
CA PRO A 109 -0.05 9.46 5.14
C PRO A 109 -1.29 10.37 5.25
N GLU A 110 -1.06 11.64 5.56
CA GLU A 110 -2.14 12.65 5.57
C GLU A 110 -2.86 12.71 4.22
N GLY A 111 -4.15 13.01 4.24
CA GLY A 111 -5.01 13.05 3.07
C GLY A 111 -5.55 11.70 2.61
N TYR A 112 -5.21 10.60 3.28
CA TYR A 112 -5.63 9.26 2.89
C TYR A 112 -5.96 8.37 4.09
N CYS A 113 -6.76 7.34 3.79
CA CYS A 113 -7.01 6.23 4.72
C CYS A 113 -7.05 4.90 3.97
N PHE A 114 -7.03 3.81 4.73
CA PHE A 114 -7.23 2.46 4.22
C PHE A 114 -8.49 1.87 4.82
N VAL A 115 -9.33 1.33 3.96
CA VAL A 115 -10.66 0.82 4.28
C VAL A 115 -10.72 -0.66 3.90
N LYS A 116 -11.17 -1.51 4.82
CA LYS A 116 -11.45 -2.92 4.54
C LYS A 116 -12.90 -3.07 4.12
N PRO A 117 -13.21 -3.66 2.94
CA PRO A 117 -14.58 -3.81 2.50
C PRO A 117 -15.40 -4.68 3.45
N LEU A 118 -16.70 -4.43 3.52
CA LEU A 118 -17.66 -5.25 4.24
C LEU A 118 -18.22 -6.35 3.34
N LYS A 119 -18.52 -7.49 3.94
CA LYS A 119 -19.17 -8.60 3.26
C LYS A 119 -20.61 -8.22 2.89
N GLN A 120 -21.02 -8.56 1.68
CA GLN A 120 -22.40 -8.49 1.24
C GLN A 120 -23.13 -9.77 1.65
N ASP A 121 -24.23 -9.63 2.40
CA ASP A 121 -25.02 -10.77 2.88
C ASP A 121 -26.11 -11.20 1.89
N ASP A 122 -26.32 -10.41 0.83
CA ASP A 122 -27.37 -10.70 -0.16
C ASP A 122 -26.86 -11.69 -1.21
N SER A 123 -27.41 -12.91 -1.19
CA SER A 123 -27.06 -13.98 -2.12
C SER A 123 -27.52 -13.73 -3.57
N PHE A 124 -28.38 -12.74 -3.81
CA PHE A 124 -28.88 -12.38 -5.15
C PHE A 124 -27.96 -11.40 -5.89
N LEU A 125 -27.04 -10.74 -5.20
CA LEU A 125 -26.07 -9.84 -5.82
C LEU A 125 -24.81 -10.62 -6.22
N ASN A 126 -24.29 -10.33 -7.42
CA ASN A 126 -23.03 -10.92 -7.91
C ASN A 126 -21.78 -10.43 -7.15
N THR A 127 -21.92 -9.37 -6.36
CA THR A 127 -20.85 -8.80 -5.56
C THR A 127 -20.80 -9.47 -4.18
N LYS A 128 -19.60 -9.90 -3.76
CA LYS A 128 -19.37 -10.49 -2.44
C LYS A 128 -19.09 -9.44 -1.36
N GLU A 129 -18.96 -8.19 -1.75
CA GLU A 129 -18.70 -7.04 -0.88
C GLU A 129 -19.73 -5.94 -1.07
N LYS A 130 -19.97 -5.16 -0.01
CA LYS A 130 -20.80 -3.96 -0.07
C LYS A 130 -20.05 -2.88 -0.84
N GLU A 131 -20.70 -2.34 -1.88
CA GLU A 131 -20.11 -1.32 -2.72
C GLU A 131 -19.87 -0.02 -1.93
N HIS A 132 -18.65 0.50 -2.02
CA HIS A 132 -18.23 1.79 -1.44
C HIS A 132 -18.45 1.93 0.08
N ILE A 133 -18.54 0.83 0.81
CA ILE A 133 -18.68 0.82 2.27
C ILE A 133 -17.64 -0.13 2.88
N GLY A 134 -16.99 0.32 3.94
CA GLY A 134 -16.03 -0.52 4.65
C GLY A 134 -15.61 0.03 6.00
N VAL A 135 -14.71 -0.71 6.64
CA VAL A 135 -14.16 -0.43 7.97
C VAL A 135 -12.82 0.29 7.84
N LEU A 136 -12.65 1.41 8.50
CA LEU A 136 -11.38 2.13 8.58
C LEU A 136 -10.33 1.29 9.32
N LYS A 137 -9.20 1.01 8.66
CA LYS A 137 -8.09 0.22 9.23
C LYS A 137 -6.84 1.06 9.54
N HIS A 138 -6.43 1.89 8.60
CA HIS A 138 -5.24 2.73 8.76
C HIS A 138 -5.59 4.15 8.38
N LEU A 139 -5.46 5.04 9.36
CA LEU A 139 -5.81 6.44 9.24
C LEU A 139 -4.56 7.32 9.17
N GLY A 140 -4.63 8.38 8.38
CA GLY A 140 -3.78 9.54 8.51
C GLY A 140 -4.10 10.33 9.79
N ALA A 141 -3.14 11.13 10.25
CA ALA A 141 -3.31 11.91 11.49
C ALA A 141 -4.46 12.94 11.39
N ASP A 142 -4.70 13.45 10.21
CA ASP A 142 -5.72 14.44 9.86
C ASP A 142 -7.16 13.93 10.00
N LEU A 143 -7.42 12.64 9.76
CA LEU A 143 -8.76 12.05 9.89
C LEU A 143 -9.33 12.13 11.32
N ARG A 144 -8.46 12.18 12.32
CA ARG A 144 -8.89 12.32 13.71
C ARG A 144 -9.60 13.64 13.98
N SER A 145 -9.29 14.70 13.22
CA SER A 145 -9.98 15.99 13.33
C SER A 145 -11.46 15.92 12.90
N PHE A 146 -11.84 14.90 12.12
CA PHE A 146 -13.21 14.63 11.70
C PHE A 146 -13.96 13.66 12.62
N ASN A 147 -13.43 13.38 13.81
CA ASN A 147 -13.97 12.37 14.75
C ASN A 147 -14.07 10.96 14.14
N LEU A 148 -13.16 10.65 13.19
CA LEU A 148 -13.01 9.31 12.64
C LEU A 148 -11.92 8.56 13.41
N THR A 149 -12.20 7.31 13.73
CA THR A 149 -11.31 6.42 14.49
C THR A 149 -11.12 5.08 13.79
N ASP A 150 -10.08 4.35 14.18
CA ASP A 150 -9.88 2.97 13.73
C ASP A 150 -11.16 2.16 14.00
N ASN A 151 -11.57 1.34 13.04
CA ASN A 151 -12.77 0.52 13.02
C ASN A 151 -14.12 1.25 12.83
N ASP A 152 -14.15 2.54 12.58
CA ASP A 152 -15.40 3.18 12.12
C ASP A 152 -15.82 2.63 10.75
N ILE A 153 -17.13 2.55 10.52
CA ILE A 153 -17.68 2.18 9.22
C ILE A 153 -17.91 3.46 8.43
N VAL A 154 -17.36 3.49 7.23
CA VAL A 154 -17.47 4.66 6.34
C VAL A 154 -17.96 4.28 4.96
N GLY A 155 -18.71 5.21 4.36
CA GLY A 155 -19.01 5.21 2.94
C GLY A 155 -18.13 6.21 2.20
N PHE A 156 -17.72 5.86 1.00
CA PHE A 156 -16.87 6.69 0.16
C PHE A 156 -17.42 6.80 -1.26
N THR A 157 -17.01 7.83 -1.97
CA THR A 157 -17.49 8.10 -3.33
C THR A 157 -16.99 7.04 -4.32
N PRO A 158 -17.81 6.63 -5.31
CA PRO A 158 -17.43 5.66 -6.32
C PRO A 158 -16.16 6.04 -7.08
N ASN A 159 -15.37 5.05 -7.46
CA ASN A 159 -14.12 5.20 -8.22
C ASN A 159 -13.03 6.06 -7.53
N SER A 160 -13.11 6.21 -6.22
CA SER A 160 -12.09 6.89 -5.42
C SER A 160 -11.11 5.92 -4.76
N GLU A 161 -11.45 4.64 -4.75
CA GLU A 161 -10.69 3.57 -4.12
C GLU A 161 -9.59 3.02 -5.02
N TYR A 162 -8.45 2.70 -4.41
CA TYR A 162 -7.35 1.98 -5.05
C TYR A 162 -6.99 0.76 -4.23
N GLU A 163 -7.02 -0.42 -4.86
CA GLU A 163 -6.81 -1.71 -4.21
C GLU A 163 -5.36 -1.95 -3.80
N PHE A 164 -5.19 -2.45 -2.58
CA PHE A 164 -3.94 -2.96 -2.04
C PHE A 164 -4.14 -4.30 -1.34
N VAL A 165 -3.11 -5.14 -1.38
CA VAL A 165 -3.00 -6.31 -0.50
C VAL A 165 -1.82 -6.04 0.43
N ILE A 166 -2.07 -6.04 1.74
CA ILE A 166 -1.09 -5.74 2.77
C ILE A 166 -1.22 -6.79 3.88
N GLU A 167 -0.16 -7.56 4.12
CA GLU A 167 -0.15 -8.62 5.14
C GLU A 167 -1.37 -9.58 5.01
N ASP A 168 -1.61 -10.07 3.78
CA ASP A 168 -2.73 -10.96 3.43
C ASP A 168 -4.13 -10.37 3.68
N GLU A 169 -4.24 -9.04 3.74
CA GLU A 169 -5.49 -8.32 3.80
C GLU A 169 -5.70 -7.45 2.56
N ARG A 170 -6.87 -7.58 1.93
CA ARG A 170 -7.29 -6.68 0.86
C ARG A 170 -7.87 -5.41 1.47
N LEU A 171 -7.30 -4.28 1.09
CA LEU A 171 -7.66 -2.95 1.57
C LEU A 171 -7.83 -1.99 0.39
N TYR A 172 -8.68 -0.99 0.56
CA TYR A 172 -8.82 0.13 -0.36
C TYR A 172 -8.16 1.37 0.21
N ARG A 173 -7.21 1.95 -0.50
CA ARG A 173 -6.70 3.30 -0.23
C ARG A 173 -7.71 4.30 -0.77
N VAL A 174 -8.23 5.15 0.10
CA VAL A 174 -9.25 6.15 -0.22
C VAL A 174 -8.76 7.54 0.19
N PRO A 175 -8.89 8.56 -0.69
CA PRO A 175 -8.61 9.94 -0.30
C PRO A 175 -9.58 10.42 0.79
N LEU A 176 -9.10 11.25 1.71
CA LEU A 176 -9.91 11.81 2.80
C LEU A 176 -11.18 12.53 2.28
N ASN A 177 -11.03 13.33 1.22
CA ASN A 177 -12.14 14.10 0.63
C ASN A 177 -13.19 13.23 -0.07
N SER A 178 -12.91 11.95 -0.24
CA SER A 178 -13.85 10.96 -0.80
C SER A 178 -14.65 10.24 0.27
N ILE A 179 -14.30 10.38 1.56
CA ILE A 179 -15.11 9.85 2.66
C ILE A 179 -16.35 10.74 2.79
N ALA A 180 -17.51 10.16 2.52
CA ALA A 180 -18.78 10.90 2.45
C ALA A 180 -19.65 10.71 3.69
N ILE A 181 -19.66 9.52 4.28
CA ILE A 181 -20.59 9.14 5.35
C ILE A 181 -19.86 8.32 6.42
N LYS A 182 -20.19 8.57 7.67
CA LYS A 182 -19.90 7.67 8.80
C LYS A 182 -21.18 6.95 9.19
N TYR A 183 -21.12 5.62 9.23
CA TYR A 183 -22.25 4.77 9.65
C TYR A 183 -22.12 4.39 11.13
N GLU A 184 -23.24 4.26 11.81
CA GLU A 184 -23.30 3.63 13.12
C GLU A 184 -23.17 2.11 12.98
N ARG A 185 -22.37 1.48 13.87
CA ARG A 185 -22.23 0.03 13.92
C ARG A 185 -23.50 -0.62 14.43
N GLN A 186 -23.97 -1.63 13.71
CA GLN A 186 -25.12 -2.46 14.10
C GLN A 186 -24.68 -3.77 14.77
N GLY A 187 -23.38 -4.11 14.70
CA GLY A 187 -22.82 -5.31 15.32
C GLY A 187 -22.91 -6.58 14.46
N THR A 188 -23.50 -6.49 13.27
CA THR A 188 -23.66 -7.61 12.34
C THR A 188 -22.68 -7.55 11.16
N GLU A 189 -21.88 -6.48 11.07
CA GLU A 189 -20.98 -6.25 9.95
C GLU A 189 -19.78 -7.20 9.97
N ALA A 190 -19.64 -8.00 8.93
CA ALA A 190 -18.49 -8.86 8.70
C ALA A 190 -17.56 -8.23 7.66
N GLU A 191 -16.27 -8.23 7.94
CA GLU A 191 -15.24 -7.80 6.99
C GLU A 191 -15.09 -8.83 5.87
N TYR A 192 -14.85 -8.36 4.66
CA TYR A 192 -14.63 -9.21 3.50
C TYR A 192 -13.14 -9.31 3.15
N ASN A 193 -12.66 -10.52 2.98
CA ASN A 193 -11.37 -10.80 2.38
C ASN A 193 -11.57 -11.86 1.29
N PRO A 194 -11.17 -11.62 0.05
CA PRO A 194 -11.33 -12.61 -1.00
C PRO A 194 -10.40 -13.81 -0.80
N SER A 195 -10.80 -14.98 -1.30
CA SER A 195 -10.06 -16.24 -1.12
C SER A 195 -8.73 -16.31 -1.88
N TRP A 196 -8.44 -15.34 -2.73
CA TRP A 196 -7.18 -15.27 -3.49
C TRP A 196 -6.09 -14.42 -2.82
N VAL A 197 -6.40 -13.79 -1.72
CA VAL A 197 -5.47 -13.00 -0.87
C VAL A 197 -4.76 -13.91 0.11
#